data_84bbf7d5b311f5c6362cde11ca13d99b
#
_entry.id   84bbf7d5b311f5c6362cde11ca13d99b
#
_cell.length_a   1.000
_cell.length_b   1.000
_cell.length_c   1.000
_cell.angle_alpha   90.00
_cell.angle_beta   90.00
_cell.angle_gamma   90.00
#
_symmetry.space_group_name_H-M   'P 1'
#
loop_
_entity.id
_entity.type
_entity.pdbx_description
1 polymer ?
#
loop_
_entity_poly.entity_id
_entity_poly.type
_entity_poly.pdbx_seq_one_letter_code
_entity_poly.pdbx_strand_id
1 'polypeptide(L)'
;FSHVMKNGSGSVRRKVNEIFGNTLCMEDKQELATLIYYPREKMNQILEKVSNREDWYRITMYRLIEVCKQSASKYTRSKVRKALPPEFAYVIEELITEKVNVPDKESYYNAIVQTIIRVGRVEECIIALCRLIQRLVVDHLGPGPHLIMDELMAHHSVDIQWGNHDILWMGAAAGQRGCIANVIRICARYGNLDILEDGYGINLLPLATFAVNTYREDPCT
;
A
#
# COMPACT_ATOMS: atom_id res chain seq x y z
N PHE A 1 -1.24 -19.04 3.08
CA PHE A 1 -0.33 -18.01 3.61
C PHE A 1 1.01 -18.03 2.87
N SER A 2 1.70 -19.19 2.77
CA SER A 2 3.00 -19.30 2.05
C SER A 2 2.93 -18.95 0.57
N HIS A 3 1.82 -19.23 -0.11
CA HIS A 3 1.63 -18.90 -1.53
C HIS A 3 1.48 -17.39 -1.75
N VAL A 4 0.76 -16.69 -0.87
CA VAL A 4 0.60 -15.24 -0.92
C VAL A 4 1.91 -14.53 -0.59
N MET A 5 2.67 -15.02 0.38
CA MET A 5 4.01 -14.51 0.71
C MET A 5 5.01 -14.66 -0.43
N LYS A 6 4.86 -15.70 -1.28
CA LYS A 6 5.73 -15.89 -2.45
C LYS A 6 5.34 -15.01 -3.64
N ASN A 7 4.06 -14.70 -3.81
CA ASN A 7 3.55 -14.15 -5.07
C ASN A 7 3.06 -12.70 -4.99
N GLY A 8 2.82 -12.14 -3.80
CA GLY A 8 2.24 -10.81 -3.65
C GLY A 8 0.83 -10.68 -4.26
N SER A 9 0.32 -9.45 -4.32
CA SER A 9 -0.96 -9.16 -4.98
C SER A 9 -0.86 -9.26 -6.49
N GLY A 10 -1.87 -9.85 -7.15
CA GLY A 10 -1.94 -9.93 -8.61
C GLY A 10 -1.92 -8.57 -9.30
N SER A 11 -2.54 -7.56 -8.71
CA SER A 11 -2.56 -6.18 -9.22
C SER A 11 -1.18 -5.53 -9.13
N VAL A 12 -0.50 -5.68 -8.00
CA VAL A 12 0.86 -5.16 -7.80
C VAL A 12 1.84 -5.84 -8.76
N ARG A 13 1.77 -7.17 -8.89
CA ARG A 13 2.63 -7.91 -9.85
C ARG A 13 2.43 -7.45 -11.29
N ARG A 14 1.19 -7.25 -11.71
CA ARG A 14 0.88 -6.74 -13.04
C ARG A 14 1.48 -5.36 -13.25
N LYS A 15 1.35 -4.47 -12.26
CA LYS A 15 1.91 -3.12 -12.33
C LYS A 15 3.44 -3.12 -12.37
N VAL A 16 4.08 -3.94 -11.55
CA VAL A 16 5.55 -4.12 -11.58
C VAL A 16 6.01 -4.69 -12.93
N ASN A 17 5.31 -5.67 -13.48
CA ASN A 17 5.62 -6.21 -14.81
C ASN A 17 5.42 -5.19 -15.93
N GLU A 18 4.38 -4.37 -15.86
CA GLU A 18 4.10 -3.29 -16.83
C GLU A 18 5.22 -2.25 -16.84
N ILE A 19 5.71 -1.85 -15.66
CA ILE A 19 6.72 -0.80 -15.51
C ILE A 19 8.10 -1.31 -15.90
N PHE A 20 8.51 -2.46 -15.40
CA PHE A 20 9.88 -2.94 -15.55
C PHE A 20 10.08 -3.89 -16.73
N GLY A 21 9.00 -4.42 -17.35
CA GLY A 21 9.08 -5.20 -18.58
C GLY A 21 10.23 -6.19 -18.57
N ASN A 22 11.21 -5.97 -19.45
CA ASN A 22 12.42 -6.79 -19.58
C ASN A 22 13.64 -6.21 -18.81
N THR A 23 13.48 -5.09 -18.10
CA THR A 23 14.61 -4.44 -17.39
C THR A 23 14.97 -5.12 -16.07
N LEU A 24 14.03 -5.86 -15.47
CA LEU A 24 14.26 -6.67 -14.28
C LEU A 24 14.00 -8.15 -14.55
N CYS A 25 14.79 -9.02 -13.92
CA CYS A 25 14.53 -10.46 -13.96
C CYS A 25 13.23 -10.82 -13.22
N MET A 26 12.73 -12.03 -13.43
CA MET A 26 11.44 -12.45 -12.82
C MET A 26 11.52 -12.53 -11.31
N GLU A 27 12.66 -12.95 -10.76
CA GLU A 27 12.93 -13.05 -9.34
C GLU A 27 12.86 -11.66 -8.67
N ASP A 28 13.52 -10.66 -9.24
CA ASP A 28 13.54 -9.28 -8.76
C ASP A 28 12.14 -8.66 -8.78
N LYS A 29 11.37 -8.88 -9.85
CA LYS A 29 9.98 -8.41 -9.96
C LYS A 29 9.09 -9.04 -8.90
N GLN A 30 9.26 -10.33 -8.65
CA GLN A 30 8.50 -11.05 -7.64
C GLN A 30 8.87 -10.59 -6.24
N GLU A 31 10.16 -10.38 -5.98
CA GLU A 31 10.64 -9.84 -4.71
C GLU A 31 10.09 -8.44 -4.46
N LEU A 32 10.17 -7.55 -5.45
CA LEU A 32 9.64 -6.19 -5.36
C LEU A 32 8.11 -6.20 -5.13
N ALA A 33 7.36 -7.01 -5.86
CA ALA A 33 5.91 -7.12 -5.68
C ALA A 33 5.53 -7.66 -4.29
N THR A 34 6.32 -8.62 -3.77
CA THR A 34 6.12 -9.16 -2.42
C THR A 34 6.48 -8.13 -1.35
N LEU A 35 7.56 -7.37 -1.55
CA LEU A 35 7.95 -6.26 -0.67
C LEU A 35 6.87 -5.17 -0.62
N ILE A 36 6.32 -4.78 -1.76
CA ILE A 36 5.23 -3.79 -1.81
C ILE A 36 4.03 -4.29 -1.00
N TYR A 37 3.70 -5.57 -1.05
CA TYR A 37 2.53 -6.13 -0.39
C TYR A 37 2.74 -6.43 1.10
N TYR A 38 3.93 -6.90 1.48
CA TYR A 38 4.33 -7.19 2.87
C TYR A 38 5.64 -6.46 3.23
N PRO A 39 5.61 -5.13 3.36
CA PRO A 39 6.83 -4.34 3.41
C PRO A 39 7.73 -4.68 4.60
N ARG A 40 7.21 -4.81 5.81
CA ARG A 40 8.01 -5.09 7.00
C ARG A 40 8.59 -6.50 6.99
N GLU A 41 7.73 -7.49 6.80
CA GLU A 41 8.09 -8.91 6.86
C GLU A 41 9.10 -9.27 5.76
N LYS A 42 8.85 -8.77 4.54
CA LYS A 42 9.75 -9.05 3.41
C LYS A 42 11.06 -8.32 3.53
N MET A 43 11.05 -7.07 3.96
CA MET A 43 12.26 -6.28 4.18
C MET A 43 13.17 -6.94 5.21
N ASN A 44 12.66 -7.38 6.36
CA ASN A 44 13.44 -8.08 7.38
C ASN A 44 14.09 -9.34 6.81
N GLN A 45 13.35 -10.18 6.06
CA GLN A 45 13.89 -11.37 5.42
C GLN A 45 15.03 -11.08 4.43
N ILE A 46 14.95 -9.97 3.71
CA ILE A 46 15.96 -9.58 2.74
C ILE A 46 17.20 -9.04 3.47
N LEU A 47 17.00 -8.17 4.47
CA LEU A 47 18.08 -7.55 5.23
C LEU A 47 18.93 -8.55 6.05
N GLU A 48 18.37 -9.72 6.38
CA GLU A 48 19.11 -10.83 6.97
C GLU A 48 20.11 -11.48 6.00
N LYS A 49 19.87 -11.39 4.69
CA LYS A 49 20.62 -12.09 3.65
C LYS A 49 21.52 -11.18 2.81
N VAL A 50 21.22 -9.91 2.78
CA VAL A 50 21.92 -8.92 1.95
C VAL A 50 23.24 -8.53 2.59
N SER A 51 24.32 -8.58 1.81
CA SER A 51 25.67 -8.22 2.28
C SER A 51 25.87 -6.71 2.37
N ASN A 52 25.31 -5.94 1.44
CA ASN A 52 25.37 -4.49 1.40
C ASN A 52 23.96 -3.90 1.51
N ARG A 53 23.57 -3.51 2.73
CA ARG A 53 22.26 -2.94 3.03
C ARG A 53 22.06 -1.58 2.36
N GLU A 54 23.09 -0.75 2.30
CA GLU A 54 22.99 0.58 1.72
C GLU A 54 22.68 0.54 0.23
N ASP A 55 23.36 -0.32 -0.53
CA ASP A 55 23.07 -0.53 -1.96
C ASP A 55 21.67 -1.08 -2.16
N TRP A 56 21.24 -2.01 -1.31
CA TRP A 56 19.90 -2.55 -1.39
C TRP A 56 18.84 -1.47 -1.12
N TYR A 57 19.03 -0.62 -0.11
CA TYR A 57 18.11 0.49 0.18
C TYR A 57 18.04 1.45 -1.02
N ARG A 58 19.18 1.81 -1.58
CA ARG A 58 19.25 2.71 -2.73
C ARG A 58 18.49 2.15 -3.93
N ILE A 59 18.78 0.92 -4.34
CA ILE A 59 18.14 0.26 -5.48
C ILE A 59 16.62 0.10 -5.23
N THR A 60 16.24 -0.31 -4.04
CA THR A 60 14.83 -0.51 -3.67
C THR A 60 14.07 0.82 -3.68
N MET A 61 14.64 1.89 -3.14
CA MET A 61 14.05 3.22 -3.18
C MET A 61 13.78 3.68 -4.61
N TYR A 62 14.73 3.52 -5.53
CA TYR A 62 14.54 3.88 -6.94
C TYR A 62 13.42 3.08 -7.59
N ARG A 63 13.41 1.77 -7.39
CA ARG A 63 12.36 0.89 -7.91
C ARG A 63 10.97 1.29 -7.41
N LEU A 64 10.85 1.57 -6.11
CA LEU A 64 9.58 1.98 -5.50
C LEU A 64 9.14 3.38 -5.96
N ILE A 65 10.07 4.34 -6.08
CA ILE A 65 9.78 5.68 -6.60
C ILE A 65 9.24 5.59 -8.03
N GLU A 66 9.84 4.74 -8.87
CA GLU A 66 9.34 4.56 -10.24
C GLU A 66 7.94 3.97 -10.28
N VAL A 67 7.65 2.96 -9.46
CA VAL A 67 6.30 2.40 -9.33
C VAL A 67 5.31 3.46 -8.82
N CYS A 68 5.72 4.28 -7.84
CA CYS A 68 4.89 5.38 -7.35
C CYS A 68 4.60 6.42 -8.44
N LYS A 69 5.60 6.87 -9.20
CA LYS A 69 5.43 7.83 -10.30
C LYS A 69 4.38 7.35 -11.30
N GLN A 70 4.56 6.14 -11.80
CA GLN A 70 3.66 5.54 -12.77
C GLN A 70 2.24 5.33 -12.22
N SER A 71 2.13 4.95 -10.94
CA SER A 71 0.85 4.72 -10.29
C SER A 71 0.14 6.04 -9.93
N ALA A 72 0.90 7.06 -9.54
CA ALA A 72 0.38 8.37 -9.15
C ALA A 72 -0.05 9.25 -10.33
N SER A 73 0.36 8.94 -11.56
CA SER A 73 0.11 9.77 -12.76
C SER A 73 -1.37 10.06 -13.01
N LYS A 74 -2.27 9.20 -12.53
CA LYS A 74 -3.73 9.33 -12.67
C LYS A 74 -4.40 10.11 -11.54
N TYR A 75 -3.66 10.54 -10.52
CA TYR A 75 -4.20 11.17 -9.32
C TYR A 75 -3.72 12.61 -9.16
N THR A 76 -4.53 13.43 -8.48
CA THR A 76 -4.10 14.78 -8.11
C THR A 76 -3.05 14.73 -7.00
N ARG A 77 -2.14 15.71 -6.97
CA ARG A 77 -1.12 15.83 -5.92
C ARG A 77 -1.72 15.84 -4.51
N SER A 78 -2.85 16.51 -4.34
CA SER A 78 -3.55 16.55 -3.04
C SER A 78 -4.00 15.17 -2.57
N LYS A 79 -4.51 14.33 -3.49
CA LYS A 79 -4.92 12.95 -3.17
C LYS A 79 -3.72 12.09 -2.78
N VAL A 80 -2.63 12.20 -3.53
CA VAL A 80 -1.38 11.48 -3.23
C VAL A 80 -0.82 11.90 -1.87
N ARG A 81 -0.77 13.21 -1.58
CA ARG A 81 -0.28 13.74 -0.30
C ARG A 81 -1.09 13.26 0.90
N LYS A 82 -2.43 13.23 0.78
CA LYS A 82 -3.31 12.71 1.84
C LYS A 82 -3.13 11.20 2.11
N ALA A 83 -2.62 10.46 1.14
CA ALA A 83 -2.36 9.03 1.28
C ALA A 83 -1.02 8.71 1.96
N LEU A 84 -0.19 9.71 2.23
CA LEU A 84 1.14 9.57 2.82
C LEU A 84 1.14 9.95 4.31
N PRO A 85 2.00 9.32 5.13
CA PRO A 85 2.28 9.80 6.47
C PRO A 85 2.80 11.24 6.42
N PRO A 86 2.34 12.15 7.31
CA PRO A 86 2.71 13.57 7.28
C PRO A 86 4.21 13.82 7.23
N GLU A 87 5.00 13.03 7.95
CA GLU A 87 6.46 13.13 8.04
C GLU A 87 7.19 12.82 6.73
N PHE A 88 6.59 12.01 5.86
CA PHE A 88 7.15 11.64 4.55
C PHE A 88 6.45 12.29 3.37
N ALA A 89 5.29 12.94 3.60
CA ALA A 89 4.43 13.43 2.53
C ALA A 89 5.17 14.40 1.58
N TYR A 90 5.93 15.35 2.14
CA TYR A 90 6.68 16.32 1.35
C TYR A 90 7.82 15.66 0.57
N VAL A 91 8.63 14.82 1.23
CA VAL A 91 9.80 14.18 0.62
C VAL A 91 9.39 13.20 -0.47
N ILE A 92 8.37 12.39 -0.22
CA ILE A 92 7.88 11.43 -1.22
C ILE A 92 7.22 12.17 -2.39
N GLU A 93 6.42 13.21 -2.13
CA GLU A 93 5.85 14.04 -3.21
C GLU A 93 6.95 14.64 -4.09
N GLU A 94 8.04 15.12 -3.47
CA GLU A 94 9.20 15.65 -4.17
C GLU A 94 9.87 14.61 -5.07
N LEU A 95 10.02 13.38 -4.58
CA LEU A 95 10.64 12.27 -5.30
C LEU A 95 9.79 11.75 -6.47
N ILE A 96 8.46 11.77 -6.33
CA ILE A 96 7.55 11.24 -7.37
C ILE A 96 7.05 12.30 -8.35
N THR A 97 7.27 13.59 -8.08
CA THR A 97 6.85 14.67 -8.98
C THR A 97 7.99 14.98 -9.95
N GLU A 98 7.68 14.94 -11.27
CA GLU A 98 8.65 15.40 -12.27
C GLU A 98 8.92 16.89 -12.13
N LYS A 99 10.20 17.25 -11.99
CA LYS A 99 10.66 18.63 -12.01
C LYS A 99 11.23 18.98 -13.40
N VAL A 100 10.58 19.91 -14.04
CA VAL A 100 10.96 20.36 -15.40
C VAL A 100 12.24 21.19 -15.38
N ASN A 101 12.56 21.88 -14.28
CA ASN A 101 13.60 22.92 -14.22
C ASN A 101 14.85 22.53 -13.42
N VAL A 102 15.11 21.25 -13.13
CA VAL A 102 16.33 20.82 -12.46
C VAL A 102 17.33 20.32 -13.50
N PRO A 103 18.50 20.95 -13.64
CA PRO A 103 19.48 20.62 -14.69
C PRO A 103 20.03 19.19 -14.59
N ASP A 104 20.22 18.68 -13.37
CA ASP A 104 20.69 17.32 -13.10
C ASP A 104 19.71 16.63 -12.14
N LYS A 105 18.67 16.04 -12.72
CA LYS A 105 17.61 15.34 -11.96
C LYS A 105 18.15 14.13 -11.22
N GLU A 106 19.09 13.42 -11.80
CA GLU A 106 19.64 12.20 -11.23
C GLU A 106 20.43 12.50 -9.95
N SER A 107 21.35 13.46 -10.00
CA SER A 107 22.09 13.91 -8.83
C SER A 107 21.18 14.46 -7.73
N TYR A 108 20.12 15.18 -8.11
CA TYR A 108 19.15 15.71 -7.16
C TYR A 108 18.40 14.60 -6.42
N TYR A 109 17.88 13.60 -7.14
CA TYR A 109 17.21 12.46 -6.51
C TYR A 109 18.18 11.62 -5.68
N ASN A 110 19.40 11.39 -6.18
CA ASN A 110 20.45 10.71 -5.44
C ASN A 110 20.74 11.38 -4.10
N ALA A 111 20.85 12.70 -4.08
CA ALA A 111 21.12 13.45 -2.84
C ALA A 111 20.00 13.30 -1.80
N ILE A 112 18.73 13.29 -2.23
CA ILE A 112 17.60 13.07 -1.34
C ILE A 112 17.64 11.64 -0.77
N VAL A 113 17.78 10.62 -1.62
CA VAL A 113 17.81 9.21 -1.21
C VAL A 113 18.98 8.96 -0.24
N GLN A 114 20.18 9.47 -0.56
CA GLN A 114 21.33 9.36 0.32
C GLN A 114 21.12 10.05 1.67
N THR A 115 20.42 11.19 1.68
CA THR A 115 20.08 11.88 2.92
C THR A 115 19.14 11.03 3.78
N ILE A 116 18.11 10.43 3.21
CA ILE A 116 17.18 9.54 3.91
C ILE A 116 17.92 8.34 4.52
N ILE A 117 18.83 7.73 3.75
CA ILE A 117 19.66 6.61 4.23
C ILE A 117 20.54 7.06 5.41
N ARG A 118 21.25 8.19 5.27
CA ARG A 118 22.16 8.70 6.26
C ARG A 118 21.49 9.07 7.59
N VAL A 119 20.25 9.59 7.55
CA VAL A 119 19.50 9.90 8.77
C VAL A 119 18.80 8.67 9.37
N GLY A 120 19.00 7.47 8.79
CA GLY A 120 18.48 6.20 9.33
C GLY A 120 16.97 6.01 9.18
N ARG A 121 16.29 6.77 8.30
CA ARG A 121 14.84 6.69 8.12
C ARG A 121 14.40 6.00 6.82
N VAL A 122 15.32 5.29 6.18
CA VAL A 122 15.08 4.66 4.88
C VAL A 122 14.05 3.53 4.95
N GLU A 123 14.06 2.72 6.00
CA GLU A 123 13.12 1.61 6.17
C GLU A 123 11.67 2.12 6.31
N GLU A 124 11.46 3.16 7.11
CA GLU A 124 10.18 3.81 7.27
C GLU A 124 9.69 4.44 5.96
N CYS A 125 10.61 5.06 5.20
CA CYS A 125 10.31 5.63 3.90
C CYS A 125 9.93 4.56 2.88
N ILE A 126 10.63 3.41 2.84
CA ILE A 126 10.29 2.26 2.02
C ILE A 126 8.88 1.76 2.36
N ILE A 127 8.55 1.62 3.64
CA ILE A 127 7.22 1.21 4.09
C ILE A 127 6.15 2.22 3.63
N ALA A 128 6.43 3.52 3.74
CA ALA A 128 5.51 4.56 3.30
C ALA A 128 5.26 4.50 1.78
N LEU A 129 6.32 4.32 0.97
CA LEU A 129 6.22 4.13 -0.48
C LEU A 129 5.41 2.86 -0.83
N CYS A 130 5.68 1.74 -0.18
CA CYS A 130 4.94 0.51 -0.40
C CYS A 130 3.44 0.67 -0.10
N ARG A 131 3.09 1.34 1.01
CA ARG A 131 1.70 1.64 1.38
C ARG A 131 1.03 2.58 0.37
N LEU A 132 1.76 3.61 -0.09
CA LEU A 132 1.26 4.47 -1.15
C LEU A 132 0.95 3.68 -2.42
N ILE A 133 1.87 2.82 -2.87
CA ILE A 133 1.66 1.97 -4.05
C ILE A 133 0.45 1.06 -3.85
N GLN A 134 0.33 0.43 -2.69
CA GLN A 134 -0.84 -0.40 -2.37
C GLN A 134 -2.14 0.40 -2.56
N ARG A 135 -2.23 1.59 -2.01
CA ARG A 135 -3.38 2.48 -2.16
C ARG A 135 -3.61 2.87 -3.62
N LEU A 136 -2.58 3.28 -4.35
CA LEU A 136 -2.71 3.73 -5.74
C LEU A 136 -2.99 2.60 -6.74
N VAL A 137 -2.50 1.38 -6.49
CA VAL A 137 -2.66 0.22 -7.38
C VAL A 137 -3.90 -0.59 -7.03
N VAL A 138 -4.23 -0.70 -5.74
CA VAL A 138 -5.42 -1.42 -5.25
C VAL A 138 -6.65 -0.52 -5.25
N ASP A 139 -6.49 0.79 -5.18
CA ASP A 139 -7.55 1.79 -5.36
C ASP A 139 -8.18 1.83 -6.77
N HIS A 140 -7.81 0.92 -7.66
CA HIS A 140 -8.68 0.55 -8.77
C HIS A 140 -9.90 -0.30 -8.33
N LEU A 141 -9.86 -0.78 -7.11
CA LEU A 141 -10.98 -1.20 -6.30
C LEU A 141 -11.32 -0.06 -5.30
N GLY A 142 -11.19 1.19 -5.74
CA GLY A 142 -11.37 2.37 -4.89
C GLY A 142 -12.73 2.41 -4.19
N PRO A 143 -13.02 3.41 -3.36
CA PRO A 143 -14.25 3.50 -2.56
C PRO A 143 -15.53 3.65 -3.40
N GLY A 144 -15.54 3.12 -4.60
CA GLY A 144 -16.61 3.21 -5.57
C GLY A 144 -17.30 1.91 -6.01
N PRO A 145 -16.99 0.68 -5.49
CA PRO A 145 -17.76 -0.49 -5.94
C PRO A 145 -19.25 -0.34 -5.67
N HIS A 146 -19.63 0.26 -4.54
CA HIS A 146 -21.02 0.56 -4.21
C HIS A 146 -21.65 1.56 -5.20
N LEU A 147 -20.93 2.61 -5.62
CA LEU A 147 -21.44 3.58 -6.60
C LEU A 147 -21.69 2.93 -7.96
N ILE A 148 -20.80 2.03 -8.40
CA ILE A 148 -20.99 1.27 -9.64
C ILE A 148 -22.19 0.33 -9.51
N MET A 149 -22.33 -0.32 -8.35
CA MET A 149 -23.45 -1.21 -8.08
C MET A 149 -24.77 -0.44 -8.04
N ASP A 150 -24.80 0.74 -7.39
CA ASP A 150 -25.96 1.60 -7.33
C ASP A 150 -26.40 2.04 -8.75
N GLU A 151 -25.45 2.44 -9.60
CA GLU A 151 -25.74 2.77 -11.02
C GLU A 151 -26.26 1.56 -11.80
N LEU A 152 -25.64 0.40 -11.65
CA LEU A 152 -26.11 -0.82 -12.33
C LEU A 152 -27.52 -1.20 -11.87
N MET A 153 -27.81 -1.16 -10.57
CA MET A 153 -29.10 -1.48 -10.00
C MET A 153 -30.17 -0.46 -10.40
N ALA A 154 -29.81 0.81 -10.63
CA ALA A 154 -30.73 1.83 -11.12
C ALA A 154 -31.11 1.66 -12.58
N HIS A 155 -30.29 0.99 -13.39
CA HIS A 155 -30.48 0.85 -14.84
C HIS A 155 -31.14 -0.45 -15.24
N HIS A 156 -30.85 -1.59 -14.58
CA HIS A 156 -31.31 -2.92 -14.96
C HIS A 156 -31.48 -3.85 -13.76
N SER A 157 -32.16 -4.98 -13.97
CA SER A 157 -32.09 -6.11 -13.05
C SER A 157 -30.66 -6.65 -13.05
N VAL A 158 -30.05 -6.70 -11.88
CA VAL A 158 -28.66 -7.12 -11.72
C VAL A 158 -28.61 -8.36 -10.84
N ASP A 159 -28.05 -9.44 -11.39
CA ASP A 159 -27.74 -10.65 -10.63
C ASP A 159 -26.29 -10.56 -10.13
N ILE A 160 -26.12 -10.58 -8.82
CA ILE A 160 -24.82 -10.51 -8.19
C ILE A 160 -24.41 -11.90 -7.71
N GLN A 161 -23.33 -12.43 -8.27
CA GLN A 161 -22.71 -13.64 -7.75
C GLN A 161 -21.60 -13.24 -6.76
N TRP A 162 -21.74 -13.67 -5.52
CA TRP A 162 -20.80 -13.42 -4.46
C TRP A 162 -19.68 -14.46 -4.44
N GLY A 163 -18.46 -14.01 -4.06
CA GLY A 163 -17.29 -14.85 -3.85
C GLY A 163 -17.14 -15.27 -2.37
N ASN A 164 -16.12 -16.10 -2.10
CA ASN A 164 -15.85 -16.59 -0.74
C ASN A 164 -15.49 -15.47 0.27
N HIS A 165 -14.94 -14.36 -0.19
CA HIS A 165 -14.64 -13.21 0.67
C HIS A 165 -15.91 -12.43 1.05
N ASP A 166 -16.89 -12.38 0.16
CA ASP A 166 -18.15 -11.67 0.41
C ASP A 166 -18.98 -12.31 1.53
N ILE A 167 -18.80 -13.61 1.78
CA ILE A 167 -19.45 -14.31 2.90
C ILE A 167 -19.10 -13.66 4.24
N LEU A 168 -17.86 -13.21 4.43
CA LEU A 168 -17.46 -12.53 5.66
C LEU A 168 -18.18 -11.19 5.84
N TRP A 169 -18.35 -10.43 4.76
CA TRP A 169 -19.08 -9.17 4.77
C TRP A 169 -20.57 -9.38 4.98
N MET A 170 -21.15 -10.38 4.32
CA MET A 170 -22.55 -10.78 4.52
C MET A 170 -22.82 -11.24 5.95
N GLY A 171 -21.92 -12.07 6.50
CA GLY A 171 -21.99 -12.50 7.90
C GLY A 171 -21.84 -11.35 8.88
N ALA A 172 -20.95 -10.38 8.60
CA ALA A 172 -20.79 -9.19 9.41
C ALA A 172 -22.04 -8.31 9.37
N ALA A 173 -22.62 -8.09 8.18
CA ALA A 173 -23.87 -7.35 8.01
C ALA A 173 -25.05 -8.03 8.74
N ALA A 174 -25.05 -9.38 8.80
CA ALA A 174 -26.02 -10.16 9.57
C ALA A 174 -25.75 -10.20 11.09
N GLY A 175 -24.76 -9.46 11.58
CA GLY A 175 -24.44 -9.34 13.01
C GLY A 175 -23.60 -10.50 13.59
N GLN A 176 -23.00 -11.35 12.76
CA GLN A 176 -22.14 -12.44 13.21
C GLN A 176 -20.82 -11.90 13.76
N ARG A 177 -20.62 -12.01 15.08
CA ARG A 177 -19.46 -11.40 15.78
C ARG A 177 -18.11 -11.84 15.22
N GLY A 178 -17.95 -13.13 14.87
CA GLY A 178 -16.72 -13.65 14.27
C GLY A 178 -16.42 -13.04 12.90
N CYS A 179 -17.46 -12.83 12.08
CA CYS A 179 -17.33 -12.18 10.78
C CYS A 179 -16.99 -10.68 10.96
N ILE A 180 -17.64 -9.97 11.88
CA ILE A 180 -17.35 -8.58 12.22
C ILE A 180 -15.87 -8.43 12.64
N ALA A 181 -15.40 -9.26 13.55
CA ALA A 181 -14.01 -9.23 14.00
C ALA A 181 -13.02 -9.47 12.84
N ASN A 182 -13.34 -10.42 11.95
CA ASN A 182 -12.51 -10.69 10.77
C ASN A 182 -12.52 -9.52 9.76
N VAL A 183 -13.66 -8.92 9.49
CA VAL A 183 -13.76 -7.74 8.60
C VAL A 183 -12.93 -6.59 9.16
N ILE A 184 -13.10 -6.26 10.44
CA ILE A 184 -12.31 -5.19 11.10
C ILE A 184 -10.82 -5.52 11.04
N ARG A 185 -10.42 -6.76 11.37
CA ARG A 185 -9.02 -7.21 11.29
C ARG A 185 -8.44 -7.08 9.90
N ILE A 186 -9.20 -7.43 8.87
CA ILE A 186 -8.77 -7.32 7.47
C ILE A 186 -8.64 -5.84 7.09
N CYS A 187 -9.64 -5.01 7.40
CA CYS A 187 -9.61 -3.58 7.11
C CYS A 187 -8.44 -2.88 7.84
N ALA A 188 -8.21 -3.20 9.12
CA ALA A 188 -7.08 -2.67 9.87
C ALA A 188 -5.73 -3.08 9.26
N ARG A 189 -5.59 -4.37 8.88
CA ARG A 189 -4.36 -4.90 8.28
C ARG A 189 -4.01 -4.22 6.96
N TYR A 190 -5.00 -3.89 6.15
CA TYR A 190 -4.82 -3.29 4.83
C TYR A 190 -4.99 -1.77 4.80
N GLY A 191 -5.23 -1.15 5.96
CA GLY A 191 -5.39 0.31 6.07
C GLY A 191 -6.67 0.83 5.43
N ASN A 192 -7.72 0.01 5.36
CA ASN A 192 -9.01 0.32 4.74
C ASN A 192 -10.13 0.53 5.78
N LEU A 193 -9.79 1.02 6.96
CA LEU A 193 -10.78 1.29 8.01
C LEU A 193 -11.76 2.41 7.63
N ASP A 194 -11.34 3.30 6.74
CA ASP A 194 -12.17 4.34 6.13
C ASP A 194 -13.41 3.77 5.42
N ILE A 195 -13.33 2.58 4.85
CA ILE A 195 -14.50 1.89 4.28
C ILE A 195 -15.58 1.65 5.34
N LEU A 196 -15.17 1.30 6.56
CA LEU A 196 -16.11 1.07 7.67
C LEU A 196 -16.62 2.40 8.26
N GLU A 197 -15.76 3.40 8.38
CA GLU A 197 -16.12 4.69 8.95
C GLU A 197 -16.95 5.54 7.99
N ASP A 198 -16.43 5.76 6.78
CA ASP A 198 -17.08 6.63 5.78
C ASP A 198 -18.21 5.89 5.02
N GLY A 199 -17.99 4.60 4.69
CA GLY A 199 -18.94 3.82 3.90
C GLY A 199 -20.14 3.32 4.71
N TYR A 200 -19.93 2.92 5.94
CA TYR A 200 -20.97 2.33 6.80
C TYR A 200 -21.33 3.20 8.03
N GLY A 201 -20.66 4.32 8.24
CA GLY A 201 -20.90 5.20 9.39
C GLY A 201 -20.53 4.58 10.73
N ILE A 202 -19.61 3.61 10.75
CA ILE A 202 -19.20 2.90 11.97
C ILE A 202 -18.08 3.66 12.64
N ASN A 203 -18.33 4.15 13.87
CA ASN A 203 -17.30 4.82 14.65
C ASN A 203 -16.32 3.82 15.25
N LEU A 204 -15.08 3.78 14.75
CA LEU A 204 -14.02 2.91 15.22
C LEU A 204 -13.10 3.53 16.30
N LEU A 205 -13.35 4.79 16.69
CA LEU A 205 -12.55 5.45 17.72
C LEU A 205 -12.50 4.68 19.06
N PRO A 206 -13.61 4.10 19.57
CA PRO A 206 -13.56 3.30 20.79
C PRO A 206 -12.63 2.08 20.67
N LEU A 207 -12.63 1.42 19.50
CA LEU A 207 -11.74 0.28 19.22
C LEU A 207 -10.28 0.72 19.15
N ALA A 208 -9.99 1.81 18.45
CA ALA A 208 -8.65 2.37 18.35
C ALA A 208 -8.12 2.78 19.75
N THR A 209 -8.94 3.44 20.55
CA THR A 209 -8.60 3.83 21.93
C THR A 209 -8.31 2.61 22.82
N PHE A 210 -9.17 1.58 22.72
CA PHE A 210 -8.95 0.33 23.43
C PHE A 210 -7.63 -0.33 23.02
N ALA A 211 -7.36 -0.43 21.72
CA ALA A 211 -6.14 -1.02 21.21
C ALA A 211 -4.87 -0.29 21.68
N VAL A 212 -4.87 1.03 21.61
CA VAL A 212 -3.76 1.86 22.11
C VAL A 212 -3.53 1.66 23.60
N ASN A 213 -4.60 1.66 24.42
CA ASN A 213 -4.47 1.51 25.87
C ASN A 213 -4.02 0.12 26.28
N THR A 214 -4.42 -0.92 25.53
CA THR A 214 -4.14 -2.33 25.87
C THR A 214 -2.77 -2.77 25.38
N TYR A 215 -2.36 -2.34 24.19
CA TYR A 215 -1.18 -2.84 23.49
C TYR A 215 -0.05 -1.82 23.34
N ARG A 216 -0.13 -0.69 24.07
CA ARG A 216 0.84 0.41 23.97
C ARG A 216 2.28 -0.03 24.20
N GLU A 217 2.49 -0.98 25.09
CA GLU A 217 3.81 -1.51 25.48
C GLU A 217 4.12 -2.87 24.84
N ASP A 218 3.29 -3.32 23.93
CA ASP A 218 3.51 -4.58 23.23
C ASP A 218 4.68 -4.43 22.25
N PRO A 219 5.71 -5.31 22.32
CA PRO A 219 6.89 -5.24 21.45
C PRO A 219 6.55 -5.48 19.97
N CYS A 220 5.33 -5.92 19.64
CA CYS A 220 4.83 -6.09 18.27
C CYS A 220 4.12 -4.85 17.72
N THR A 221 3.98 -3.80 18.50
CA THR A 221 3.52 -2.49 18.05
C THR A 221 4.72 -1.60 17.76
#